data_6fda978165728b3893501a70751dda45
#
_entry.id   6fda978165728b3893501a70751dda45
#
_cell.length_a   1.000
_cell.length_b   1.000
_cell.length_c   1.000
_cell.angle_alpha   90.00
_cell.angle_beta   90.00
_cell.angle_gamma   90.00
#
_symmetry.space_group_name_H-M   'P 1'
#
loop_
_entity.id
_entity.type
_entity.pdbx_description
1 polymer ?
#
loop_
_entity_poly.entity_id
_entity_poly.type
_entity_poly.pdbx_seq_one_letter_code
_entity_poly.pdbx_strand_id
1 'polypeptide(L)'
;MQAYAEGFDILKGASQAYIPENRRYKFNLADLAEVWRRGSVIASWLLDLTAIALAEDETLSEFSGHVEDSGEGRWTIEAAIEEAVPADVLTASLYTRFRSRQDHTYAEKILSAMRKQFGGHIEPGHNH
;
A
#
# COMPACT_ATOMS: atom_id res chain seq x y z
N MET A 1 -2.59 -8.89 -5.13
CA MET A 1 -3.27 -7.60 -4.85
C MET A 1 -2.30 -6.54 -4.35
N GLN A 2 -1.52 -6.80 -3.31
CA GLN A 2 -0.64 -5.81 -2.69
C GLN A 2 0.36 -5.18 -3.68
N ALA A 3 1.01 -5.96 -4.52
CA ALA A 3 1.97 -5.45 -5.51
C ALA A 3 1.30 -4.51 -6.53
N TYR A 4 0.09 -4.78 -6.98
CA TYR A 4 -0.67 -3.88 -7.84
C TYR A 4 -0.98 -2.55 -7.13
N ALA A 5 -1.45 -2.63 -5.89
CA ALA A 5 -1.77 -1.44 -5.10
C ALA A 5 -0.54 -0.54 -4.91
N GLU A 6 0.61 -1.10 -4.56
CA GLU A 6 1.88 -0.37 -4.42
C GLU A 6 2.33 0.25 -5.75
N GLY A 7 2.18 -0.47 -6.87
CA GLY A 7 2.49 0.06 -8.20
C GLY A 7 1.67 1.30 -8.55
N PHE A 8 0.36 1.26 -8.33
CA PHE A 8 -0.51 2.43 -8.55
C PHE A 8 -0.22 3.58 -7.58
N ASP A 9 0.12 3.28 -6.32
CA ASP A 9 0.48 4.29 -5.32
C ASP A 9 1.79 5.03 -5.71
N ILE A 10 2.79 4.30 -6.20
CA ILE A 10 4.03 4.89 -6.74
C ILE A 10 3.72 5.83 -7.91
N LEU A 11 2.89 5.41 -8.85
CA LEU A 11 2.51 6.22 -10.01
C LEU A 11 1.72 7.47 -9.60
N LYS A 12 0.81 7.34 -8.64
CA LYS A 12 0.10 8.49 -8.04
C LYS A 12 1.07 9.44 -7.34
N GLY A 13 2.04 8.90 -6.60
CA GLY A 13 3.06 9.67 -5.88
C GLY A 13 3.98 10.49 -6.78
N ALA A 14 4.11 10.15 -8.08
CA ALA A 14 4.97 10.86 -9.02
C ALA A 14 4.57 12.33 -9.25
N SER A 15 3.36 12.74 -8.88
CA SER A 15 2.86 14.11 -9.01
C SER A 15 3.07 14.98 -7.76
N GLN A 16 3.65 14.44 -6.69
CA GLN A 16 3.80 15.14 -5.41
C GLN A 16 4.72 16.37 -5.51
N ALA A 17 4.39 17.42 -4.77
CA ALA A 17 5.06 18.71 -4.84
C ALA A 17 6.56 18.67 -4.47
N TYR A 18 6.96 17.72 -3.62
CA TYR A 18 8.36 17.53 -3.22
C TYR A 18 9.22 16.82 -4.29
N ILE A 19 8.59 16.24 -5.33
CA ILE A 19 9.33 15.68 -6.46
C ILE A 19 9.87 16.83 -7.32
N PRO A 20 11.16 16.82 -7.73
CA PRO A 20 11.73 17.83 -8.62
C PRO A 20 10.91 17.97 -9.90
N GLU A 21 10.69 19.19 -10.37
CA GLU A 21 9.79 19.50 -11.50
C GLU A 21 10.14 18.70 -12.76
N ASN A 22 11.42 18.54 -13.07
CA ASN A 22 11.91 17.77 -14.22
C ASN A 22 11.70 16.26 -14.12
N ARG A 23 11.25 15.76 -12.96
CA ARG A 23 10.93 14.34 -12.71
C ARG A 23 9.49 14.15 -12.21
N ARG A 24 8.70 15.22 -12.19
CA ARG A 24 7.30 15.18 -11.76
C ARG A 24 6.40 14.83 -12.93
N TYR A 25 5.55 13.81 -12.73
CA TYR A 25 4.60 13.36 -13.74
C TYR A 25 3.21 13.24 -13.11
N LYS A 26 2.19 13.68 -13.86
CA LYS A 26 0.79 13.45 -13.49
C LYS A 26 0.22 12.40 -14.43
N PHE A 27 -0.01 11.22 -13.91
CA PHE A 27 -0.62 10.13 -14.65
C PHE A 27 -2.14 10.12 -14.47
N ASN A 28 -2.85 9.70 -15.53
CA ASN A 28 -4.24 9.26 -15.42
C ASN A 28 -4.22 7.78 -15.03
N LEU A 29 -4.59 7.47 -13.78
CA LEU A 29 -4.50 6.12 -13.24
C LEU A 29 -5.53 5.18 -13.86
N ALA A 30 -6.70 5.69 -14.27
CA ALA A 30 -7.69 4.89 -14.99
C ALA A 30 -7.16 4.43 -16.36
N ASP A 31 -6.52 5.32 -17.10
CA ASP A 31 -5.89 4.98 -18.39
C ASP A 31 -4.73 4.00 -18.21
N LEU A 32 -3.92 4.15 -17.16
CA LEU A 32 -2.86 3.20 -16.84
C LEU A 32 -3.42 1.80 -16.51
N ALA A 33 -4.50 1.73 -15.77
CA ALA A 33 -5.17 0.46 -15.48
C ALA A 33 -5.68 -0.21 -16.76
N GLU A 34 -6.20 0.56 -17.74
CA GLU A 34 -6.58 0.04 -19.04
C GLU A 34 -5.39 -0.53 -19.81
N VAL A 35 -4.24 0.15 -19.80
CA VAL A 35 -3.01 -0.37 -20.41
C VAL A 35 -2.56 -1.67 -19.76
N TRP A 36 -2.56 -1.73 -18.44
CA TRP A 36 -2.13 -2.92 -17.69
C TRP A 36 -3.05 -4.11 -17.93
N ARG A 37 -4.38 -3.90 -17.95
CA ARG A 37 -5.34 -4.99 -18.14
C ARG A 37 -5.39 -5.56 -19.55
N ARG A 38 -5.06 -4.75 -20.57
CA ARG A 38 -5.20 -5.15 -21.98
C ARG A 38 -3.86 -5.42 -22.66
N GLY A 39 -2.82 -4.65 -22.34
CA GLY A 39 -1.57 -4.60 -23.09
C GLY A 39 -0.34 -5.03 -22.29
N SER A 40 -0.48 -5.70 -21.14
CA SER A 40 0.65 -6.13 -20.32
C SER A 40 0.62 -7.62 -20.00
N VAL A 41 1.78 -8.15 -19.58
CA VAL A 41 1.94 -9.54 -19.15
C VAL A 41 1.19 -9.86 -17.84
N ILE A 42 0.82 -8.83 -17.07
CA ILE A 42 0.08 -8.98 -15.81
C ILE A 42 -1.43 -8.85 -15.98
N ALA A 43 -1.94 -8.90 -17.20
CA ALA A 43 -3.37 -8.89 -17.49
C ALA A 43 -4.11 -9.97 -16.69
N SER A 44 -5.18 -9.58 -15.99
CA SER A 44 -5.92 -10.46 -15.10
C SER A 44 -7.33 -9.93 -14.83
N TRP A 45 -8.24 -10.79 -14.39
CA TRP A 45 -9.54 -10.33 -13.92
C TRP A 45 -9.43 -9.31 -12.77
N LEU A 46 -8.45 -9.47 -11.90
CA LEU A 46 -8.20 -8.51 -10.81
C LEU A 46 -7.87 -7.11 -11.35
N LEU A 47 -7.10 -7.01 -12.43
CA LEU A 47 -6.84 -5.72 -13.10
C LEU A 47 -8.07 -5.17 -13.82
N ASP A 48 -8.92 -6.02 -14.37
CA ASP A 48 -10.20 -5.58 -14.93
C ASP A 48 -11.06 -4.91 -13.86
N LEU A 49 -11.17 -5.51 -12.68
CA LEU A 49 -11.89 -4.93 -11.55
C LEU A 49 -11.25 -3.63 -11.03
N THR A 50 -9.91 -3.56 -11.03
CA THR A 50 -9.17 -2.34 -10.67
C THR A 50 -9.45 -1.20 -11.66
N ALA A 51 -9.45 -1.50 -12.95
CA ALA A 51 -9.77 -0.52 -13.99
C ALA A 51 -11.20 0.02 -13.86
N ILE A 52 -12.17 -0.82 -13.53
CA ILE A 52 -13.56 -0.39 -13.27
C ILE A 52 -13.59 0.59 -12.09
N ALA A 53 -12.97 0.24 -10.96
CA ALA A 53 -12.96 1.10 -9.79
C ALA A 53 -12.31 2.46 -10.05
N LEU A 54 -11.18 2.50 -10.74
CA LEU A 54 -10.48 3.75 -11.09
C LEU A 54 -11.21 4.58 -12.14
N ALA A 55 -11.99 3.96 -13.03
CA ALA A 55 -12.83 4.67 -13.98
C ALA A 55 -14.05 5.34 -13.29
N GLU A 56 -14.56 4.73 -12.24
CA GLU A 56 -15.65 5.30 -11.43
C GLU A 56 -15.17 6.47 -10.56
N ASP A 57 -14.05 6.29 -9.84
CA ASP A 57 -13.41 7.35 -9.05
C ASP A 57 -11.90 7.11 -8.96
N GLU A 58 -11.11 7.86 -9.73
CA GLU A 58 -9.64 7.79 -9.72
C GLU A 58 -9.03 8.11 -8.35
N THR A 59 -9.73 8.89 -7.53
CA THR A 59 -9.27 9.29 -6.19
C THR A 59 -9.60 8.28 -5.12
N LEU A 60 -10.50 7.35 -5.39
CA LEU A 60 -11.03 6.35 -4.45
C LEU A 60 -11.54 6.98 -3.15
N SER A 61 -12.23 8.12 -3.28
CA SER A 61 -12.63 8.98 -2.16
C SER A 61 -13.60 8.32 -1.16
N GLU A 62 -14.34 7.31 -1.60
CA GLU A 62 -15.28 6.54 -0.75
C GLU A 62 -14.59 5.50 0.14
N PHE A 63 -13.29 5.23 -0.08
CA PHE A 63 -12.54 4.22 0.65
C PHE A 63 -11.60 4.86 1.68
N SER A 64 -11.67 4.40 2.92
CA SER A 64 -10.81 4.87 4.02
C SER A 64 -9.39 4.29 3.98
N GLY A 65 -9.17 3.21 3.24
CA GLY A 65 -7.92 2.46 3.26
C GLY A 65 -7.85 1.38 4.35
N HIS A 66 -8.93 1.18 5.13
CA HIS A 66 -9.04 0.09 6.10
C HIS A 66 -9.29 -1.23 5.36
N VAL A 67 -8.38 -2.18 5.44
CA VAL A 67 -8.46 -3.45 4.67
C VAL A 67 -8.59 -4.63 5.61
N GLU A 68 -9.77 -5.28 5.57
CA GLU A 68 -10.02 -6.54 6.28
C GLU A 68 -9.35 -7.73 5.57
N ASP A 69 -9.20 -8.81 6.30
CA ASP A 69 -8.85 -10.12 5.77
C ASP A 69 -9.90 -11.15 6.18
N SER A 70 -10.15 -12.14 5.32
CA SER A 70 -11.14 -13.20 5.55
C SER A 70 -10.54 -14.51 6.06
N GLY A 71 -9.24 -14.53 6.34
CA GLY A 71 -8.53 -15.62 7.01
C GLY A 71 -7.65 -16.48 6.10
N GLU A 72 -7.87 -16.50 4.78
CA GLU A 72 -7.13 -17.36 3.86
C GLU A 72 -5.62 -17.04 3.83
N GLY A 73 -5.25 -15.76 3.93
CA GLY A 73 -3.86 -15.33 4.04
C GLY A 73 -3.19 -15.85 5.31
N ARG A 74 -3.90 -15.85 6.43
CA ARG A 74 -3.42 -16.40 7.71
C ARG A 74 -3.18 -17.89 7.61
N TRP A 75 -4.16 -18.65 7.15
CA TRP A 75 -4.07 -20.11 7.01
C TRP A 75 -2.96 -20.54 6.05
N THR A 76 -2.78 -19.80 4.96
CA THR A 76 -1.69 -20.06 4.00
C THR A 76 -0.32 -19.83 4.62
N ILE A 77 -0.15 -18.78 5.43
CA ILE A 77 1.10 -18.50 6.14
C ILE A 77 1.36 -19.54 7.24
N GLU A 78 0.32 -19.97 7.96
CA GLU A 78 0.42 -21.06 8.95
C GLU A 78 0.90 -22.35 8.28
N ALA A 79 0.33 -22.72 7.13
CA ALA A 79 0.78 -23.85 6.35
C ALA A 79 2.24 -23.71 5.90
N ALA A 80 2.65 -22.54 5.45
CA ALA A 80 4.04 -22.27 5.06
C ALA A 80 5.01 -22.44 6.25
N ILE A 81 4.59 -22.06 7.46
CA ILE A 81 5.39 -22.27 8.69
C ILE A 81 5.51 -23.77 9.00
N GLU A 82 4.41 -24.51 8.95
CA GLU A 82 4.40 -25.96 9.20
C GLU A 82 5.28 -26.72 8.21
N GLU A 83 5.26 -26.29 6.94
CA GLU A 83 6.01 -26.89 5.85
C GLU A 83 7.46 -26.39 5.74
N ALA A 84 7.85 -25.40 6.55
CA ALA A 84 9.14 -24.70 6.47
C ALA A 84 9.40 -24.08 5.10
N VAL A 85 8.36 -23.57 4.45
CA VAL A 85 8.43 -22.89 3.14
C VAL A 85 8.46 -21.38 3.34
N PRO A 86 9.41 -20.65 2.71
CA PRO A 86 9.43 -19.19 2.81
C PRO A 86 8.25 -18.56 2.07
N ALA A 87 7.53 -17.66 2.73
CA ALA A 87 6.37 -16.95 2.20
C ALA A 87 6.46 -15.44 2.48
N ASP A 88 7.57 -14.82 2.14
CA ASP A 88 7.90 -13.43 2.49
C ASP A 88 6.89 -12.44 1.93
N VAL A 89 6.56 -12.52 0.66
CA VAL A 89 5.63 -11.60 -0.03
C VAL A 89 4.21 -11.73 0.52
N LEU A 90 3.76 -12.96 0.76
CA LEU A 90 2.43 -13.22 1.31
C LEU A 90 2.30 -12.70 2.74
N THR A 91 3.33 -12.92 3.56
CA THR A 91 3.41 -12.44 4.94
C THR A 91 3.41 -10.91 5.00
N ALA A 92 4.21 -10.25 4.17
CA ALA A 92 4.22 -8.79 4.07
C ALA A 92 2.84 -8.24 3.67
N SER A 93 2.17 -8.88 2.71
CA SER A 93 0.82 -8.48 2.27
C SER A 93 -0.21 -8.57 3.40
N LEU A 94 -0.18 -9.62 4.21
CA LEU A 94 -1.08 -9.74 5.37
C LEU A 94 -0.78 -8.67 6.43
N TYR A 95 0.47 -8.43 6.75
CA TYR A 95 0.87 -7.43 7.75
C TYR A 95 0.52 -6.01 7.31
N THR A 96 0.57 -5.72 6.01
CA THR A 96 0.08 -4.44 5.47
C THR A 96 -1.42 -4.25 5.75
N ARG A 97 -2.23 -5.30 5.66
CA ARG A 97 -3.64 -5.24 6.05
C ARG A 97 -3.81 -4.96 7.54
N PHE A 98 -3.04 -5.62 8.41
CA PHE A 98 -3.06 -5.31 9.84
C PHE A 98 -2.70 -3.86 10.12
N ARG A 99 -1.66 -3.34 9.43
CA ARG A 99 -1.24 -1.95 9.55
C ARG A 99 -2.32 -0.97 9.10
N SER A 100 -3.07 -1.28 8.06
CA SER A 100 -4.14 -0.41 7.53
C SER A 100 -5.28 -0.15 8.53
N ARG A 101 -5.40 -0.96 9.57
CA ARG A 101 -6.46 -0.87 10.59
C ARG A 101 -6.10 0.03 11.77
N GLN A 102 -4.93 0.63 11.75
CA GLN A 102 -4.40 1.46 12.83
C GLN A 102 -3.88 2.78 12.28
N ASP A 103 -4.19 3.90 12.93
CA ASP A 103 -3.61 5.21 12.57
C ASP A 103 -2.09 5.19 12.82
N HIS A 104 -1.70 4.83 14.05
CA HIS A 104 -0.32 4.61 14.44
C HIS A 104 -0.20 3.43 15.40
N THR A 105 0.78 2.56 15.15
CA THR A 105 1.05 1.42 16.02
C THR A 105 1.82 1.85 17.26
N TYR A 106 1.71 1.06 18.32
CA TYR A 106 2.53 1.27 19.53
C TYR A 106 4.03 1.14 19.23
N ALA A 107 4.41 0.27 18.28
CA ALA A 107 5.80 0.15 17.82
C ALA A 107 6.32 1.45 17.21
N GLU A 108 5.53 2.13 16.39
CA GLU A 108 5.88 3.45 15.83
C GLU A 108 6.05 4.51 16.92
N LYS A 109 5.20 4.49 17.95
CA LYS A 109 5.33 5.38 19.12
C LYS A 109 6.61 5.12 19.90
N ILE A 110 6.98 3.85 20.10
CA ILE A 110 8.25 3.47 20.74
C ILE A 110 9.44 3.96 19.91
N LEU A 111 9.41 3.81 18.59
CA LEU A 111 10.47 4.30 17.71
C LEU A 111 10.64 5.82 17.83
N SER A 112 9.54 6.55 17.87
CA SER A 112 9.56 8.01 18.07
C SER A 112 10.13 8.39 19.43
N ALA A 113 9.73 7.70 20.49
CA ALA A 113 10.26 7.89 21.84
C ALA A 113 11.77 7.62 21.91
N MET A 114 12.24 6.52 21.30
CA MET A 114 13.67 6.19 21.23
C MET A 114 14.45 7.26 20.47
N ARG A 115 13.95 7.77 19.34
CA ARG A 115 14.59 8.85 18.59
C ARG A 115 14.70 10.15 19.40
N LYS A 116 13.67 10.46 20.19
CA LYS A 116 13.68 11.62 21.09
C LYS A 116 14.75 11.48 22.16
N GLN A 117 14.83 10.33 22.81
CA GLN A 117 15.80 10.08 23.88
C GLN A 117 17.25 9.97 23.37
N PHE A 118 17.44 9.37 22.21
CA PHE A 118 18.79 9.16 21.62
C PHE A 118 19.36 10.43 21.00
N GLY A 119 18.58 11.20 20.26
CA GLY A 119 19.06 12.34 19.45
C GLY A 119 18.27 13.63 19.61
N GLY A 120 17.33 13.74 20.55
CA GLY A 120 16.51 14.92 20.77
C GLY A 120 15.50 15.21 19.63
N HIS A 121 15.25 14.26 18.74
CA HIS A 121 14.30 14.44 17.63
C HIS A 121 12.86 14.59 18.14
N ILE A 122 12.20 15.66 17.69
CA ILE A 122 10.80 15.95 18.03
C ILE A 122 9.93 15.64 16.81
N GLU A 123 8.76 15.04 17.03
CA GLU A 123 7.80 14.78 15.96
C GLU A 123 7.24 16.09 15.41
N PRO A 124 7.17 16.29 14.07
CA PRO A 124 6.50 17.44 13.48
C PRO A 124 4.99 17.42 13.81
N GLY A 125 4.46 18.55 14.35
CA GLY A 125 3.01 18.75 14.46
C GLY A 125 2.33 18.25 15.75
N HIS A 126 3.05 17.76 16.77
CA HIS A 126 2.49 17.57 18.12
C HIS A 126 2.58 18.88 18.92
N ASN A 127 1.72 19.82 18.60
CA ASN A 127 1.38 20.91 19.53
C ASN A 127 0.30 20.38 20.50
N HIS A 128 0.65 20.22 21.76
CA HIS A 128 -0.29 20.02 22.86
C HIS A 128 -1.18 21.24 23.06
#